data_349df17672ec560ff884892abc70028d
#
_entry.id   349df17672ec560ff884892abc70028d
#
_cell.length_a   1.000
_cell.length_b   1.000
_cell.length_c   1.000
_cell.angle_alpha   90.00
_cell.angle_beta   90.00
_cell.angle_gamma   90.00
#
_symmetry.space_group_name_H-M   'P 1'
#
loop_
_entity.id
_entity.type
_entity.pdbx_description
1 polymer ?
#
loop_
_entity_poly.entity_id
_entity_poly.type
_entity_poly.pdbx_seq_one_letter_code
_entity_poly.pdbx_strand_id
1 'polypeptide(L)'
;MNLKKSGQNKYAGYAYYELGDFLPVINKLGKELGFICMVTFDDFAKLEIIDIEKEDKLVFTSPMSTASLKGCHEVQNLGAVETYLKRYLYQHAFEIVEGDVLDGAFNPNEKSQAKPKTTLNFEQQKMKVECTQLADKLGLTPEHRQKIANESKGDYAKMLEVLKGLEIDKEGEQSQPEIF
;
A
#
# COMPACT_ATOMS: atom_id res chain seq x y z
N MET A 1 30.87 -6.33 3.23
CA MET A 1 30.05 -7.04 4.24
C MET A 1 28.75 -7.42 3.56
N ASN A 2 28.36 -8.71 3.51
CA ASN A 2 27.14 -9.12 2.84
C ASN A 2 25.96 -9.08 3.83
N LEU A 3 25.03 -8.17 3.65
CA LEU A 3 23.75 -8.16 4.35
C LEU A 3 22.88 -9.32 3.83
N LYS A 4 22.15 -9.98 4.72
CA LYS A 4 21.20 -11.04 4.34
C LYS A 4 19.78 -10.55 4.63
N LYS A 5 18.90 -10.70 3.66
CA LYS A 5 17.46 -10.38 3.81
C LYS A 5 16.80 -11.41 4.70
N SER A 6 16.29 -11.02 5.87
CA SER A 6 15.55 -11.91 6.78
C SER A 6 14.03 -11.79 6.64
N GLY A 7 13.54 -10.66 6.16
CA GLY A 7 12.13 -10.43 5.94
C GLY A 7 11.63 -11.16 4.69
N GLN A 8 10.40 -11.67 4.75
CA GLN A 8 9.71 -12.30 3.62
C GLN A 8 8.30 -11.76 3.48
N ASN A 9 8.02 -11.17 2.35
CA ASN A 9 6.66 -10.87 1.95
C ASN A 9 6.03 -12.09 1.29
N LYS A 10 5.33 -12.92 2.09
CA LYS A 10 4.68 -14.15 1.62
C LYS A 10 3.58 -13.88 0.59
N TYR A 11 3.06 -12.66 0.56
CA TYR A 11 1.97 -12.27 -0.33
C TYR A 11 2.47 -11.92 -1.74
N ALA A 12 3.59 -11.20 -1.80
CA ALA A 12 4.22 -10.76 -3.05
C ALA A 12 5.40 -11.65 -3.48
N GLY A 13 5.83 -12.59 -2.63
CA GLY A 13 6.82 -13.62 -2.97
C GLY A 13 8.28 -13.14 -2.98
N TYR A 14 8.58 -12.01 -2.31
CA TYR A 14 9.95 -11.48 -2.28
C TYR A 14 10.53 -11.37 -0.88
N ALA A 15 11.87 -11.42 -0.78
CA ALA A 15 12.61 -11.17 0.44
C ALA A 15 13.05 -9.70 0.51
N TYR A 16 13.02 -9.13 1.72
CA TYR A 16 13.40 -7.75 1.99
C TYR A 16 14.28 -7.66 3.24
N TYR A 17 14.97 -6.52 3.42
CA TYR A 17 15.77 -6.26 4.61
C TYR A 17 14.87 -5.79 5.76
N GLU A 18 14.97 -6.47 6.90
CA GLU A 18 14.45 -5.99 8.17
C GLU A 18 15.45 -5.03 8.84
N LEU A 19 14.97 -4.23 9.79
CA LEU A 19 15.83 -3.35 10.57
C LEU A 19 16.97 -4.11 11.26
N GLY A 20 16.71 -5.34 11.70
CA GLY A 20 17.71 -6.20 12.34
C GLY A 20 18.86 -6.64 11.42
N ASP A 21 18.68 -6.58 10.10
CA ASP A 21 19.68 -7.03 9.15
C ASP A 21 20.80 -5.98 8.95
N PHE A 22 20.49 -4.70 9.07
CA PHE A 22 21.44 -3.62 8.78
C PHE A 22 21.73 -2.68 9.96
N LEU A 23 20.82 -2.50 10.93
CA LEU A 23 21.07 -1.61 12.08
C LEU A 23 22.34 -1.99 12.89
N PRO A 24 22.63 -3.27 13.17
CA PRO A 24 23.86 -3.63 13.87
C PRO A 24 25.10 -3.17 13.11
N VAL A 25 25.07 -3.24 11.78
CA VAL A 25 26.17 -2.81 10.91
C VAL A 25 26.33 -1.30 10.94
N ILE A 26 25.22 -0.57 10.82
CA ILE A 26 25.22 0.90 10.86
C ILE A 26 25.68 1.41 12.21
N ASN A 27 25.22 0.81 13.31
CA ASN A 27 25.65 1.19 14.66
C ASN A 27 27.15 0.92 14.87
N LYS A 28 27.67 -0.16 14.30
CA LYS A 28 29.11 -0.44 14.33
C LYS A 28 29.89 0.63 13.57
N LEU A 29 29.45 0.97 12.35
CA LEU A 29 30.05 2.05 11.57
C LEU A 29 29.96 3.39 12.29
N GLY A 30 28.84 3.72 12.92
CA GLY A 30 28.67 4.94 13.71
C GLY A 30 29.69 5.04 14.83
N LYS A 31 29.94 3.93 15.54
CA LYS A 31 30.96 3.87 16.58
C LYS A 31 32.38 4.04 16.01
N GLU A 32 32.65 3.48 14.84
CA GLU A 32 33.98 3.55 14.20
C GLU A 32 34.26 4.92 13.58
N LEU A 33 33.23 5.55 13.01
CA LEU A 33 33.34 6.80 12.25
C LEU A 33 32.89 8.06 13.02
N GLY A 34 32.41 7.91 14.25
CA GLY A 34 32.03 9.03 15.10
C GLY A 34 30.67 9.66 14.76
N PHE A 35 29.66 8.86 14.40
CA PHE A 35 28.32 9.37 14.19
C PHE A 35 27.26 8.57 14.96
N ILE A 36 26.13 9.21 15.23
CA ILE A 36 24.93 8.56 15.77
C ILE A 36 23.74 8.82 14.86
N CYS A 37 22.77 7.90 14.89
CA CYS A 37 21.52 8.02 14.17
C CYS A 37 20.35 8.16 15.15
N MET A 38 19.52 9.19 14.96
CA MET A 38 18.30 9.41 15.74
C MET A 38 17.10 9.43 14.81
N VAL A 39 16.04 8.71 15.19
CA VAL A 39 14.76 8.71 14.47
C VAL A 39 13.68 9.31 15.36
N THR A 40 12.92 10.25 14.82
CA THR A 40 11.76 10.87 15.46
C THR A 40 10.55 10.79 14.55
N PHE A 41 9.37 10.74 15.14
CA PHE A 41 8.08 10.67 14.47
C PHE A 41 7.18 11.77 15.03
N ASP A 42 6.97 12.82 14.22
CA ASP A 42 6.07 13.92 14.52
C ASP A 42 5.14 14.10 13.32
N ASP A 43 5.05 15.29 12.72
CA ASP A 43 4.37 15.54 11.45
C ASP A 43 5.07 14.83 10.27
N PHE A 44 6.36 14.58 10.45
CA PHE A 44 7.20 13.81 9.52
C PHE A 44 8.00 12.78 10.28
N ALA A 45 8.23 11.63 9.67
CA ALA A 45 9.26 10.72 10.11
C ALA A 45 10.63 11.32 9.71
N LYS A 46 11.55 11.40 10.65
CA LYS A 46 12.86 12.04 10.47
C LYS A 46 13.97 11.12 10.95
N LEU A 47 15.01 10.99 10.15
CA LEU A 47 16.28 10.38 10.54
C LEU A 47 17.35 11.46 10.52
N GLU A 48 18.01 11.68 11.64
CA GLU A 48 19.17 12.55 11.76
C GLU A 48 20.42 11.68 11.95
N ILE A 49 21.43 11.89 11.12
CA ILE A 49 22.79 11.34 11.26
C ILE A 49 23.66 12.48 11.76
N ILE A 50 24.14 12.36 12.99
CA ILE A 50 24.81 13.43 13.73
C ILE A 50 26.29 13.05 13.89
N ASP A 51 27.20 13.91 13.43
CA ASP A 51 28.62 13.84 13.73
C ASP A 51 28.82 14.23 15.21
N ILE A 52 29.36 13.32 16.02
CA ILE A 52 29.52 13.54 17.48
C ILE A 52 30.66 14.49 17.84
N GLU A 53 31.58 14.77 16.90
CA GLU A 53 32.70 15.68 17.13
C GLU A 53 32.37 17.12 16.73
N LYS A 54 31.63 17.29 15.62
CA LYS A 54 31.36 18.61 15.01
C LYS A 54 29.94 19.11 15.24
N GLU A 55 29.06 18.23 15.75
CA GLU A 55 27.62 18.49 15.89
C GLU A 55 26.91 18.76 14.55
N ASP A 56 27.59 18.57 13.42
CA ASP A 56 27.00 18.63 12.08
C ASP A 56 26.01 17.50 11.90
N LYS A 57 24.94 17.74 11.14
CA LYS A 57 23.95 16.72 10.90
C LYS A 57 23.42 16.67 9.48
N LEU A 58 23.16 15.45 9.02
CA LEU A 58 22.38 15.16 7.83
C LEU A 58 20.97 14.77 8.25
N VAL A 59 19.95 15.29 7.56
CA VAL A 59 18.56 15.06 7.88
C VAL A 59 17.83 14.47 6.69
N PHE A 60 17.20 13.33 6.92
CA PHE A 60 16.33 12.65 5.94
C PHE A 60 14.90 12.65 6.48
N THR A 61 13.92 12.97 5.64
CA THR A 61 12.52 13.07 6.06
C THR A 61 11.63 12.24 5.15
N SER A 62 10.55 11.72 5.71
CA SER A 62 9.46 11.08 4.98
C SER A 62 8.13 11.58 5.53
N PRO A 63 7.11 11.81 4.68
CA PRO A 63 5.77 12.09 5.16
C PRO A 63 5.28 10.96 6.06
N MET A 64 4.52 11.31 7.11
CA MET A 64 3.81 10.31 7.90
C MET A 64 2.71 9.67 7.06
N SER A 65 2.41 8.42 7.37
CA SER A 65 1.37 7.64 6.72
C SER A 65 0.45 7.03 7.78
N THR A 66 -0.64 6.44 7.35
CA THR A 66 -1.56 5.69 8.20
C THR A 66 -1.62 4.24 7.75
N ALA A 67 -1.83 3.33 8.70
CA ALA A 67 -2.09 1.92 8.41
C ALA A 67 -3.43 1.51 9.04
N SER A 68 -4.14 0.61 8.37
CA SER A 68 -5.33 -0.04 8.88
C SER A 68 -5.18 -1.53 8.66
N LEU A 69 -4.51 -2.19 9.59
CA LEU A 69 -4.29 -3.63 9.54
C LEU A 69 -5.49 -4.35 10.15
N LYS A 70 -6.02 -5.33 9.42
CA LYS A 70 -7.20 -6.10 9.85
C LYS A 70 -6.91 -6.84 11.15
N GLY A 71 -7.73 -6.57 12.19
CA GLY A 71 -7.61 -7.21 13.49
C GLY A 71 -6.53 -6.63 14.41
N CYS A 72 -5.94 -5.49 14.07
CA CYS A 72 -4.97 -4.79 14.90
C CYS A 72 -5.60 -3.58 15.60
N HIS A 73 -5.11 -3.30 16.82
CA HIS A 73 -5.45 -2.06 17.54
C HIS A 73 -4.67 -0.87 16.98
N GLU A 74 -5.15 0.35 17.26
CA GLU A 74 -4.54 1.60 16.77
C GLU A 74 -3.04 1.72 17.08
N VAL A 75 -2.63 1.35 18.30
CA VAL A 75 -1.21 1.33 18.70
C VAL A 75 -0.37 0.37 17.86
N GLN A 76 -0.93 -0.77 17.46
CA GLN A 76 -0.24 -1.72 16.58
C GLN A 76 -0.12 -1.18 15.15
N ASN A 77 -1.15 -0.46 14.68
CA ASN A 77 -1.10 0.22 13.39
C ASN A 77 -0.04 1.31 13.39
N LEU A 78 0.04 2.11 14.46
CA LEU A 78 1.08 3.12 14.63
C LEU A 78 2.47 2.50 14.62
N GLY A 79 2.71 1.47 15.44
CA GLY A 79 4.00 0.78 15.48
C GLY A 79 4.41 0.14 14.13
N ALA A 80 3.44 -0.33 13.35
CA ALA A 80 3.68 -0.82 12.00
C ALA A 80 4.16 0.33 11.08
N VAL A 81 3.47 1.48 11.10
CA VAL A 81 3.85 2.67 10.31
C VAL A 81 5.26 3.13 10.67
N GLU A 82 5.54 3.32 11.95
CA GLU A 82 6.86 3.76 12.44
C GLU A 82 7.99 2.79 12.03
N THR A 83 7.74 1.48 12.15
CA THR A 83 8.70 0.45 11.74
C THR A 83 9.00 0.52 10.24
N TYR A 84 7.97 0.70 9.40
CA TYR A 84 8.14 0.85 7.96
C TYR A 84 8.89 2.12 7.62
N LEU A 85 8.49 3.27 8.16
CA LEU A 85 9.12 4.55 7.89
C LEU A 85 10.58 4.57 8.34
N LYS A 86 10.86 4.03 9.54
CA LYS A 86 12.24 3.87 10.04
C LYS A 86 13.09 3.05 9.08
N ARG A 87 12.59 1.92 8.60
CA ARG A 87 13.32 1.06 7.65
C ARG A 87 13.66 1.80 6.37
N TYR A 88 12.68 2.47 5.75
CA TYR A 88 12.90 3.22 4.51
C TYR A 88 13.83 4.42 4.69
N LEU A 89 13.74 5.15 5.80
CA LEU A 89 14.66 6.25 6.10
C LEU A 89 16.11 5.76 6.16
N TYR A 90 16.37 4.65 6.86
CA TYR A 90 17.70 4.06 6.91
C TYR A 90 18.16 3.54 5.56
N GLN A 91 17.32 2.84 4.83
CA GLN A 91 17.64 2.35 3.49
C GLN A 91 18.02 3.50 2.56
N HIS A 92 17.24 4.56 2.58
CA HIS A 92 17.49 5.75 1.76
C HIS A 92 18.78 6.48 2.18
N ALA A 93 18.98 6.70 3.48
CA ALA A 93 20.14 7.43 4.00
C ALA A 93 21.47 6.71 3.79
N PHE A 94 21.47 5.38 3.78
CA PHE A 94 22.66 4.54 3.62
C PHE A 94 22.71 3.85 2.25
N GLU A 95 21.84 4.24 1.31
CA GLU A 95 21.76 3.69 -0.06
C GLU A 95 21.67 2.15 -0.08
N ILE A 96 20.92 1.59 0.87
CA ILE A 96 20.68 0.14 0.93
C ILE A 96 19.65 -0.23 -0.12
N VAL A 97 20.11 -0.76 -1.25
CA VAL A 97 19.26 -1.15 -2.37
C VAL A 97 18.65 -2.53 -2.11
N GLU A 98 17.33 -2.60 -2.13
CA GLU A 98 16.61 -3.84 -2.32
C GLU A 98 16.47 -4.05 -3.84
N GLY A 99 16.99 -5.17 -4.37
CA GLY A 99 16.79 -5.49 -5.78
C GLY A 99 15.30 -5.41 -6.10
N ASP A 100 14.97 -4.58 -7.08
CA ASP A 100 13.59 -4.25 -7.42
C ASP A 100 12.84 -5.52 -7.86
N VAL A 101 11.69 -5.75 -7.26
CA VAL A 101 10.77 -6.80 -7.69
C VAL A 101 10.33 -6.58 -9.14
N LEU A 102 10.47 -5.36 -9.65
CA LEU A 102 10.18 -5.00 -11.03
C LEU A 102 11.19 -5.60 -12.02
N ASP A 103 12.45 -5.77 -11.64
CA ASP A 103 13.47 -6.40 -12.49
C ASP A 103 13.24 -7.92 -12.65
N GLY A 104 12.66 -8.57 -11.65
CA GLY A 104 12.25 -9.97 -11.72
C GLY A 104 11.02 -10.22 -12.60
N ALA A 105 10.19 -9.20 -12.83
CA ALA A 105 9.00 -9.30 -13.68
C ALA A 105 9.33 -9.22 -15.20
N PHE A 106 10.55 -8.84 -15.54
CA PHE A 106 11.02 -8.73 -16.92
C PHE A 106 11.86 -9.93 -17.41
N ASN A 107 11.84 -11.06 -16.72
CA ASN A 107 12.49 -12.27 -17.21
C ASN A 107 11.54 -13.03 -18.16
N PRO A 108 11.70 -12.95 -19.49
CA PRO A 108 10.74 -13.54 -20.46
C PRO A 108 10.73 -15.06 -20.44
N ASN A 109 11.57 -15.72 -19.64
CA ASN A 109 11.74 -17.17 -19.63
C ASN A 109 11.32 -17.89 -18.34
N GLU A 110 10.88 -17.21 -17.29
CA GLU A 110 10.32 -17.88 -16.13
C GLU A 110 8.78 -17.81 -16.16
N LYS A 111 8.18 -18.94 -16.52
CA LYS A 111 6.75 -19.20 -16.32
C LYS A 111 6.45 -19.33 -14.82
N SER A 112 6.46 -18.23 -14.08
CA SER A 112 5.87 -18.21 -12.75
C SER A 112 4.35 -18.19 -12.90
N GLN A 113 3.71 -19.30 -12.50
CA GLN A 113 2.25 -19.39 -12.36
C GLN A 113 1.75 -18.57 -11.16
N ALA A 114 2.00 -17.28 -11.16
CA ALA A 114 1.25 -16.33 -10.34
C ALA A 114 0.20 -15.73 -11.24
N LYS A 115 -1.09 -16.03 -10.99
CA LYS A 115 -2.20 -15.36 -11.65
C LYS A 115 -1.98 -13.86 -11.55
N PRO A 116 -1.93 -13.11 -12.66
CA PRO A 116 -1.73 -11.67 -12.62
C PRO A 116 -2.91 -11.06 -11.86
N LYS A 117 -2.64 -10.42 -10.72
CA LYS A 117 -3.58 -9.46 -10.16
C LYS A 117 -3.57 -8.30 -11.16
N THR A 118 -4.61 -8.23 -11.96
CA THR A 118 -4.85 -7.16 -12.93
C THR A 118 -4.80 -5.84 -12.15
N THR A 119 -3.68 -5.12 -12.29
CA THR A 119 -3.59 -3.74 -11.80
C THR A 119 -4.57 -2.96 -12.66
N LEU A 120 -5.70 -2.58 -12.07
CA LEU A 120 -6.73 -1.79 -12.75
C LEU A 120 -6.06 -0.53 -13.28
N ASN A 121 -6.23 -0.23 -14.56
CA ASN A 121 -5.78 1.04 -15.13
C ASN A 121 -6.62 2.19 -14.51
N PHE A 122 -6.19 3.42 -14.71
CA PHE A 122 -6.83 4.59 -14.10
C PHE A 122 -8.34 4.67 -14.42
N GLU A 123 -8.74 4.32 -15.63
CA GLU A 123 -10.16 4.31 -16.05
C GLU A 123 -10.95 3.21 -15.35
N GLN A 124 -10.37 2.03 -15.19
CA GLN A 124 -11.00 0.93 -14.45
C GLN A 124 -11.14 1.24 -12.96
N GLN A 125 -10.17 1.95 -12.37
CA GLN A 125 -10.27 2.41 -10.98
C GLN A 125 -11.41 3.43 -10.83
N LYS A 126 -11.55 4.37 -11.76
CA LYS A 126 -12.64 5.35 -11.80
C LYS A 126 -13.99 4.66 -11.90
N MET A 127 -14.16 3.73 -12.85
CA MET A 127 -15.37 2.92 -13.00
C MET A 127 -15.71 2.11 -11.76
N LYS A 128 -14.72 1.53 -11.10
CA LYS A 128 -14.90 0.81 -9.83
C LYS A 128 -15.50 1.70 -8.74
N VAL A 129 -14.97 2.91 -8.59
CA VAL A 129 -15.49 3.89 -7.60
C VAL A 129 -16.92 4.28 -7.96
N GLU A 130 -17.20 4.56 -9.22
CA GLU A 130 -18.55 4.92 -9.73
C GLU A 130 -19.56 3.77 -9.49
N CYS A 131 -19.18 2.51 -9.76
CA CYS A 131 -20.00 1.35 -9.45
C CYS A 131 -20.33 1.25 -7.95
N THR A 132 -19.34 1.52 -7.09
CA THR A 132 -19.55 1.46 -5.63
C THR A 132 -20.53 2.54 -5.18
N GLN A 133 -20.32 3.77 -5.63
CA GLN A 133 -21.20 4.90 -5.28
C GLN A 133 -22.65 4.68 -5.76
N LEU A 134 -22.80 4.16 -6.97
CA LEU A 134 -24.14 3.89 -7.54
C LEU A 134 -24.83 2.72 -6.80
N ALA A 135 -24.09 1.67 -6.45
CA ALA A 135 -24.62 0.56 -5.67
C ALA A 135 -25.03 0.99 -4.25
N ASP A 136 -24.32 1.95 -3.64
CA ASP A 136 -24.68 2.56 -2.35
C ASP A 136 -25.93 3.42 -2.49
N LYS A 137 -26.03 4.26 -3.52
CA LYS A 137 -27.20 5.09 -3.83
C LYS A 137 -28.46 4.23 -4.04
N LEU A 138 -28.33 3.10 -4.72
CA LEU A 138 -29.41 2.15 -4.95
C LEU A 138 -29.76 1.31 -3.72
N GLY A 139 -28.99 1.36 -2.64
CA GLY A 139 -29.22 0.60 -1.43
C GLY A 139 -29.07 -0.91 -1.63
N LEU A 140 -28.20 -1.37 -2.53
CA LEU A 140 -28.04 -2.79 -2.85
C LEU A 140 -27.38 -3.55 -1.70
N THR A 141 -27.95 -4.69 -1.35
CA THR A 141 -27.37 -5.60 -0.35
C THR A 141 -26.06 -6.22 -0.86
N PRO A 142 -25.19 -6.71 0.05
CA PRO A 142 -23.95 -7.39 -0.35
C PRO A 142 -24.17 -8.57 -1.32
N GLU A 143 -25.27 -9.30 -1.14
CA GLU A 143 -25.65 -10.42 -2.01
C GLU A 143 -25.99 -9.97 -3.44
N HIS A 144 -26.76 -8.91 -3.57
CA HIS A 144 -27.09 -8.33 -4.89
C HIS A 144 -25.84 -7.79 -5.59
N ARG A 145 -24.93 -7.13 -4.86
CA ARG A 145 -23.66 -6.64 -5.42
C ARG A 145 -22.79 -7.80 -5.93
N GLN A 146 -22.73 -8.89 -5.17
CA GLN A 146 -21.97 -10.08 -5.56
C GLN A 146 -22.57 -10.75 -6.82
N LYS A 147 -23.89 -10.80 -6.92
CA LYS A 147 -24.59 -11.33 -8.11
C LYS A 147 -24.25 -10.53 -9.36
N ILE A 148 -24.37 -9.20 -9.31
CA ILE A 148 -24.00 -8.30 -10.41
C ILE A 148 -22.53 -8.46 -10.80
N ALA A 149 -21.62 -8.57 -9.83
CA ALA A 149 -20.21 -8.76 -10.08
C ALA A 149 -19.92 -10.10 -10.80
N ASN A 150 -20.62 -11.17 -10.41
CA ASN A 150 -20.47 -12.49 -11.05
C ASN A 150 -21.03 -12.49 -12.48
N GLU A 151 -22.21 -11.92 -12.70
CA GLU A 151 -22.86 -11.81 -14.03
C GLU A 151 -22.00 -10.97 -14.99
N SER A 152 -21.40 -9.90 -14.48
CA SER A 152 -20.49 -9.04 -15.26
C SER A 152 -19.08 -9.62 -15.41
N LYS A 153 -18.79 -10.78 -14.84
CA LYS A 153 -17.45 -11.44 -14.82
C LYS A 153 -16.33 -10.52 -14.35
N GLY A 154 -16.63 -9.60 -13.43
CA GLY A 154 -15.69 -8.61 -12.89
C GLY A 154 -15.35 -7.44 -13.83
N ASP A 155 -16.06 -7.28 -14.95
CA ASP A 155 -15.94 -6.14 -15.87
C ASP A 155 -16.71 -4.93 -15.34
N TYR A 156 -16.00 -3.90 -14.93
CA TYR A 156 -16.59 -2.69 -14.33
C TYR A 156 -17.44 -1.88 -15.29
N ALA A 157 -17.17 -1.90 -16.59
CA ALA A 157 -17.99 -1.20 -17.58
C ALA A 157 -19.38 -1.84 -17.68
N LYS A 158 -19.46 -3.16 -17.72
CA LYS A 158 -20.72 -3.92 -17.71
C LYS A 158 -21.48 -3.78 -16.39
N MET A 159 -20.74 -3.80 -15.25
CA MET A 159 -21.35 -3.57 -13.94
C MET A 159 -22.02 -2.21 -13.88
N LEU A 160 -21.36 -1.18 -14.39
CA LEU A 160 -21.87 0.18 -14.41
C LEU A 160 -23.12 0.31 -15.28
N GLU A 161 -23.16 -0.37 -16.43
CA GLU A 161 -24.31 -0.41 -17.32
C GLU A 161 -25.53 -1.04 -16.63
N VAL A 162 -25.35 -2.17 -15.96
CA VAL A 162 -26.41 -2.84 -15.18
C VAL A 162 -26.93 -1.94 -14.05
N LEU A 163 -26.01 -1.30 -13.30
CA LEU A 163 -26.39 -0.42 -12.20
C LEU A 163 -27.14 0.82 -12.66
N LYS A 164 -26.78 1.42 -13.80
CA LYS A 164 -27.51 2.54 -14.42
C LYS A 164 -28.89 2.13 -14.90
N GLY A 165 -29.04 0.92 -15.41
CA GLY A 165 -30.35 0.38 -15.76
C GLY A 165 -31.28 0.30 -14.54
N LEU A 166 -30.79 -0.21 -13.41
CA LEU A 166 -31.56 -0.29 -12.16
C LEU A 166 -31.91 1.08 -11.56
N GLU A 167 -31.11 2.11 -11.80
CA GLU A 167 -31.39 3.48 -11.37
C GLU A 167 -32.59 4.07 -12.16
N ILE A 168 -32.60 3.87 -13.47
CA ILE A 168 -33.69 4.33 -14.34
C ILE A 168 -35.01 3.67 -13.96
N ASP A 169 -35.01 2.37 -13.70
CA ASP A 169 -36.21 1.63 -13.30
C ASP A 169 -36.80 2.14 -11.97
N LYS A 170 -35.96 2.49 -11.00
CA LYS A 170 -36.39 3.09 -9.72
C LYS A 170 -36.94 4.50 -9.86
N GLU A 171 -36.39 5.31 -10.74
CA GLU A 171 -36.89 6.65 -10.99
C GLU A 171 -38.22 6.60 -11.78
N GLY A 172 -38.42 5.59 -12.63
CA GLY A 172 -39.67 5.34 -13.37
C GLY A 172 -40.85 4.92 -12.47
N GLU A 173 -40.56 4.11 -11.41
CA GLU A 173 -41.59 3.69 -10.44
C GLU A 173 -42.08 4.82 -9.53
N GLN A 174 -41.23 5.85 -9.26
CA GLN A 174 -41.62 7.02 -8.45
C GLN A 174 -42.39 8.10 -9.23
N SER A 175 -42.53 7.94 -10.54
CA SER A 175 -43.16 8.95 -11.43
C SER A 175 -44.60 8.61 -11.82
N GLN A 176 -45.23 7.58 -11.22
CA GLN A 176 -46.66 7.36 -11.46
C GLN A 176 -47.46 8.27 -10.53
N PRO A 177 -48.25 9.22 -11.06
CA PRO A 177 -49.19 10.00 -10.25
C PRO A 177 -50.30 9.08 -9.75
N GLU A 178 -50.58 9.16 -8.45
CA GLU A 178 -51.78 8.58 -7.85
C GLU A 178 -52.99 9.17 -8.61
N ILE A 179 -53.61 8.33 -9.43
CA ILE A 179 -54.91 8.69 -10.05
C ILE A 179 -55.96 8.28 -9.03
N PHE A 180 -56.55 9.28 -8.38
CA PHE A 180 -57.79 9.15 -7.67
C PHE A 180 -58.96 9.05 -8.61
#